data_4b247ed7f3072f740ffc4e376ab9d590
#
_entry.id   4b247ed7f3072f740ffc4e376ab9d590
#
_cell.length_a   1.000
_cell.length_b   1.000
_cell.length_c   1.000
_cell.angle_alpha   90.00
_cell.angle_beta   90.00
_cell.angle_gamma   90.00
#
_symmetry.space_group_name_H-M   'P 1'
#
loop_
_entity.id
_entity.type
_entity.pdbx_description
1 polymer ?
#
loop_
_entity_poly.entity_id
_entity_poly.type
_entity_poly.pdbx_seq_one_letter_code
_entity_poly.pdbx_strand_id
1 'polypeptide(L)'
;MSNKPSIPKGTRDFSPIEMVRRNYIFDVIKKSFKKYGFQQIETPAMENLSTLVGSGGEESDKLIFKILNSGDYLSKVDKETLSSQNSSLITHHISEKALHYDLTVPFARYVVQNQNDITFPFRRFQIQPVWRADRPQKGRYREFYQCDADIIGSDSLLNEVDLIKMIDDVFTELFQGKLNYTISINNRKILQGIVESIGELDKLELIMVAIDKMDKIGSDGVLNELLRQGVKLNSCAEIIRLILPKPVRNSEVEKIQYLNKQIINSLNGQKGIEELEFVFEKLQQLKLKTAKVIFDPTLARGLGYYTGIIIEVKVENFPSITGGGRYDDLTGTFGLKNVSGVGISFGADRIYDVLLDNNLYPEFKGDSTQVLFTRQSEEDEKRFLPMLFDLRDQGINAELYTEQAKWQKQMIFAEKKGIKFIVSANENGEMFMKNVDAPEKIPFTKVDELISFIQHS
;
A
#
# COMPACT_ATOMS: atom_id res chain seq x y z
N MET A 1 -25.69 -4.13 31.59
CA MET A 1 -24.63 -3.22 31.13
C MET A 1 -24.82 -3.03 29.65
N SER A 2 -25.08 -1.80 29.16
CA SER A 2 -25.13 -1.56 27.70
C SER A 2 -23.73 -1.69 27.16
N ASN A 3 -23.48 -2.71 26.33
CA ASN A 3 -22.23 -2.79 25.60
C ASN A 3 -22.13 -1.60 24.65
N LYS A 4 -21.24 -0.65 24.95
CA LYS A 4 -20.93 0.41 23.98
C LYS A 4 -20.34 -0.27 22.74
N PRO A 5 -20.84 0.04 21.54
CA PRO A 5 -20.28 -0.51 20.31
C PRO A 5 -18.80 -0.13 20.18
N SER A 6 -17.98 -1.06 19.73
CA SER A 6 -16.55 -0.86 19.51
C SER A 6 -16.08 -1.68 18.33
N ILE A 7 -14.99 -1.25 17.71
CA ILE A 7 -14.31 -1.98 16.62
C ILE A 7 -13.11 -2.77 17.17
N PRO A 8 -12.66 -3.82 16.48
CA PRO A 8 -11.47 -4.57 16.86
C PRO A 8 -10.23 -3.66 16.92
N LYS A 9 -9.35 -3.90 17.89
CA LYS A 9 -8.13 -3.11 18.05
C LYS A 9 -7.23 -3.27 16.83
N GLY A 10 -6.85 -2.14 16.24
CA GLY A 10 -5.99 -2.08 15.03
C GLY A 10 -6.76 -2.06 13.71
N THR A 11 -8.09 -1.96 13.75
CA THR A 11 -8.94 -1.63 12.60
C THR A 11 -9.49 -0.21 12.72
N ARG A 12 -10.09 0.32 11.65
CA ARG A 12 -10.60 1.69 11.59
C ARG A 12 -11.91 1.77 10.80
N ASP A 13 -12.82 2.63 11.25
CA ASP A 13 -13.87 3.17 10.39
C ASP A 13 -13.33 4.38 9.63
N PHE A 14 -13.88 4.66 8.47
CA PHE A 14 -13.54 5.82 7.64
C PHE A 14 -14.77 6.67 7.39
N SER A 15 -14.71 7.93 7.78
CA SER A 15 -15.72 8.93 7.45
C SER A 15 -15.77 9.24 5.96
N PRO A 16 -16.85 9.88 5.45
CA PRO A 16 -16.95 10.23 4.02
C PRO A 16 -15.73 11.00 3.50
N ILE A 17 -15.25 12.01 4.22
CA ILE A 17 -14.08 12.80 3.78
C ILE A 17 -12.79 11.97 3.79
N GLU A 18 -12.65 11.02 4.73
CA GLU A 18 -11.50 10.12 4.74
C GLU A 18 -11.55 9.17 3.55
N MET A 19 -12.75 8.71 3.15
CA MET A 19 -12.91 7.88 1.95
C MET A 19 -12.59 8.64 0.67
N VAL A 20 -12.98 9.90 0.53
CA VAL A 20 -12.61 10.76 -0.59
C VAL A 20 -11.08 10.87 -0.70
N ARG A 21 -10.39 11.12 0.42
CA ARG A 21 -8.92 11.18 0.47
C ARG A 21 -8.26 9.85 0.12
N ARG A 22 -8.82 8.74 0.56
CA ARG A 22 -8.31 7.41 0.22
C ARG A 22 -8.49 7.08 -1.26
N ASN A 23 -9.65 7.38 -1.80
CA ASN A 23 -9.93 7.17 -3.23
C ASN A 23 -8.99 8.00 -4.11
N TYR A 24 -8.68 9.23 -3.74
CA TYR A 24 -7.67 10.04 -4.44
C TYR A 24 -6.31 9.31 -4.54
N ILE A 25 -5.84 8.70 -3.44
CA ILE A 25 -4.60 7.92 -3.45
C ILE A 25 -4.73 6.72 -4.39
N PHE A 26 -5.83 5.96 -4.28
CA PHE A 26 -6.06 4.78 -5.11
C PHE A 26 -6.14 5.15 -6.60
N ASP A 27 -6.79 6.26 -6.95
CA ASP A 27 -6.95 6.70 -8.33
C ASP A 27 -5.62 7.11 -8.96
N VAL A 28 -4.77 7.85 -8.23
CA VAL A 28 -3.42 8.21 -8.69
C VAL A 28 -2.58 6.95 -8.93
N ILE A 29 -2.56 6.02 -7.98
CA ILE A 29 -1.81 4.77 -8.09
C ILE A 29 -2.36 3.91 -9.23
N LYS A 30 -3.67 3.73 -9.32
CA LYS A 30 -4.34 2.94 -10.36
C LYS A 30 -4.11 3.50 -11.78
N LYS A 31 -4.16 4.83 -11.92
CA LYS A 31 -3.84 5.53 -13.16
C LYS A 31 -2.39 5.25 -13.58
N SER A 32 -1.45 5.30 -12.63
CA SER A 32 -0.05 5.00 -12.89
C SER A 32 0.12 3.53 -13.29
N PHE A 33 -0.43 2.57 -12.56
CA PHE A 33 -0.38 1.15 -12.91
C PHE A 33 -0.86 0.88 -14.35
N LYS A 34 -2.01 1.44 -14.73
CA LYS A 34 -2.54 1.31 -16.09
C LYS A 34 -1.61 1.92 -17.14
N LYS A 35 -0.98 3.08 -16.85
CA LYS A 35 -0.02 3.75 -17.74
C LYS A 35 1.20 2.87 -18.04
N TYR A 36 1.63 2.05 -17.06
CA TYR A 36 2.75 1.12 -17.21
C TYR A 36 2.33 -0.27 -17.71
N GLY A 37 1.10 -0.44 -18.18
CA GLY A 37 0.59 -1.66 -18.81
C GLY A 37 0.18 -2.76 -17.84
N PHE A 38 -0.05 -2.43 -16.56
CA PHE A 38 -0.52 -3.41 -15.59
C PHE A 38 -2.02 -3.65 -15.70
N GLN A 39 -2.44 -4.90 -15.58
CA GLN A 39 -3.82 -5.35 -15.59
C GLN A 39 -4.33 -5.62 -14.18
N GLN A 40 -5.54 -5.21 -13.89
CA GLN A 40 -6.14 -5.42 -12.57
C GLN A 40 -6.61 -6.86 -12.42
N ILE A 41 -6.21 -7.50 -11.33
CA ILE A 41 -6.80 -8.76 -10.85
C ILE A 41 -7.26 -8.60 -9.41
N GLU A 42 -7.98 -9.58 -8.90
CA GLU A 42 -8.38 -9.70 -7.51
C GLU A 42 -8.32 -11.16 -7.08
N THR A 43 -7.87 -11.40 -5.86
CA THR A 43 -7.84 -12.73 -5.24
C THR A 43 -8.73 -12.74 -4.00
N PRO A 44 -9.28 -13.89 -3.57
CA PRO A 44 -10.10 -13.97 -2.38
C PRO A 44 -9.38 -13.45 -1.12
N ALA A 45 -10.11 -12.78 -0.23
CA ALA A 45 -9.58 -12.36 1.06
C ALA A 45 -9.24 -13.54 1.97
N MET A 46 -10.01 -14.63 1.84
CA MET A 46 -9.76 -15.91 2.50
C MET A 46 -9.01 -16.84 1.58
N GLU A 47 -7.87 -17.32 2.04
CA GLU A 47 -7.05 -18.36 1.39
C GLU A 47 -7.05 -19.63 2.22
N ASN A 48 -6.70 -20.75 1.60
CA ASN A 48 -6.38 -21.95 2.37
C ASN A 48 -5.17 -21.65 3.27
N LEU A 49 -5.23 -22.09 4.53
CA LEU A 49 -4.13 -21.89 5.47
C LEU A 49 -2.80 -22.45 4.93
N SER A 50 -2.85 -23.59 4.26
CA SER A 50 -1.69 -24.23 3.60
C SER A 50 -1.06 -23.40 2.47
N THR A 51 -1.81 -22.48 1.87
CA THR A 51 -1.29 -21.55 0.86
C THR A 51 -0.42 -20.47 1.48
N LEU A 52 -0.75 -20.02 2.69
CA LEU A 52 -0.13 -18.89 3.35
C LEU A 52 1.05 -19.28 4.25
N VAL A 53 0.98 -20.43 4.90
CA VAL A 53 2.01 -20.91 5.84
C VAL A 53 3.26 -21.35 5.10
N GLY A 54 4.42 -20.91 5.60
CA GLY A 54 5.73 -21.28 5.05
C GLY A 54 6.19 -20.45 3.84
N SER A 55 5.27 -19.75 3.16
CA SER A 55 5.62 -19.02 1.92
C SER A 55 6.42 -17.74 2.18
N GLY A 56 6.27 -17.12 3.36
CA GLY A 56 6.97 -15.87 3.73
C GLY A 56 7.98 -16.04 4.87
N GLY A 57 8.22 -17.27 5.33
CA GLY A 57 9.07 -17.59 6.47
C GLY A 57 8.35 -17.50 7.83
N GLU A 58 9.02 -17.95 8.89
CA GLU A 58 8.44 -18.08 10.25
C GLU A 58 7.88 -16.77 10.83
N GLU A 59 8.45 -15.63 10.49
CA GLU A 59 7.93 -14.34 10.94
C GLU A 59 6.57 -14.02 10.33
N SER A 60 6.38 -14.37 9.05
CA SER A 60 5.11 -14.19 8.35
C SER A 60 4.02 -15.09 8.90
N ASP A 61 4.35 -16.31 9.29
CA ASP A 61 3.39 -17.26 9.87
C ASP A 61 2.76 -16.75 11.18
N LYS A 62 3.49 -15.94 11.96
CA LYS A 62 3.00 -15.29 13.17
C LYS A 62 2.01 -14.15 12.90
N LEU A 63 1.99 -13.63 11.67
CA LEU A 63 1.10 -12.53 11.25
C LEU A 63 -0.27 -13.00 10.80
N ILE A 64 -0.46 -14.29 10.55
CA ILE A 64 -1.65 -14.85 9.91
C ILE A 64 -2.84 -14.87 10.89
N PHE A 65 -3.94 -14.19 10.51
CA PHE A 65 -5.23 -14.36 11.16
C PHE A 65 -5.90 -15.64 10.66
N LYS A 66 -5.95 -16.66 11.52
CA LYS A 66 -6.58 -17.95 11.23
C LYS A 66 -8.08 -17.88 11.46
N ILE A 67 -8.86 -18.53 10.59
CA ILE A 67 -10.32 -18.56 10.64
C ILE A 67 -10.76 -19.92 11.16
N LEU A 68 -11.51 -19.97 12.25
CA LEU A 68 -12.08 -21.19 12.76
C LEU A 68 -13.05 -21.82 11.75
N ASN A 69 -13.01 -23.14 11.63
CA ASN A 69 -13.96 -23.88 10.81
C ASN A 69 -15.39 -23.64 11.31
N SER A 70 -16.36 -23.60 10.39
CA SER A 70 -17.77 -23.41 10.74
C SER A 70 -18.34 -24.63 11.48
N GLY A 71 -19.32 -24.40 12.33
CA GLY A 71 -19.98 -25.42 13.11
C GLY A 71 -19.17 -25.84 14.34
N ASP A 72 -19.24 -27.13 14.74
CA ASP A 72 -18.43 -27.65 15.84
C ASP A 72 -17.00 -27.91 15.38
N TYR A 73 -16.16 -26.84 15.47
CA TYR A 73 -14.77 -26.87 15.02
C TYR A 73 -13.86 -27.78 15.85
N LEU A 74 -14.31 -28.30 17.01
CA LEU A 74 -13.55 -29.22 17.82
C LEU A 74 -13.89 -30.69 17.50
N SER A 75 -14.95 -30.97 16.74
CA SER A 75 -15.44 -32.34 16.47
C SER A 75 -14.41 -33.24 15.78
N LYS A 76 -13.45 -32.68 15.07
CA LYS A 76 -12.38 -33.43 14.38
C LYS A 76 -11.09 -33.54 15.21
N VAL A 77 -11.04 -32.98 16.42
CA VAL A 77 -9.84 -32.96 17.26
C VAL A 77 -9.95 -34.12 18.26
N ASP A 78 -8.99 -35.03 18.26
CA ASP A 78 -8.94 -36.11 19.22
C ASP A 78 -8.62 -35.62 20.65
N LYS A 79 -8.98 -36.41 21.66
CA LYS A 79 -8.82 -36.02 23.07
C LYS A 79 -7.37 -35.85 23.50
N GLU A 80 -6.44 -36.59 22.90
CA GLU A 80 -5.02 -36.52 23.22
C GLU A 80 -4.43 -35.18 22.72
N THR A 81 -4.73 -34.82 21.48
CA THR A 81 -4.37 -33.49 20.87
C THR A 81 -4.95 -32.36 21.68
N LEU A 82 -6.23 -32.41 22.10
CA LEU A 82 -6.82 -31.37 22.95
C LEU A 82 -6.13 -31.29 24.32
N SER A 83 -5.80 -32.42 24.92
CA SER A 83 -5.14 -32.48 26.22
C SER A 83 -3.70 -31.99 26.20
N SER A 84 -3.04 -32.02 25.04
CA SER A 84 -1.66 -31.53 24.86
C SER A 84 -1.54 -30.03 25.02
N GLN A 85 -2.63 -29.26 24.88
CA GLN A 85 -2.66 -27.79 24.83
C GLN A 85 -1.68 -27.18 23.81
N ASN A 86 -1.26 -27.97 22.82
CA ASN A 86 -0.36 -27.52 21.77
C ASN A 86 -1.16 -26.83 20.66
N SER A 87 -1.13 -25.50 20.66
CA SER A 87 -1.89 -24.69 19.70
C SER A 87 -1.54 -24.98 18.24
N SER A 88 -0.29 -25.35 17.93
CA SER A 88 0.12 -25.69 16.58
C SER A 88 -0.55 -26.95 16.07
N LEU A 89 -0.59 -28.00 16.90
CA LEU A 89 -1.27 -29.25 16.56
C LEU A 89 -2.79 -29.06 16.41
N ILE A 90 -3.40 -28.35 17.37
CA ILE A 90 -4.84 -28.10 17.35
C ILE A 90 -5.25 -27.26 16.12
N THR A 91 -4.46 -26.25 15.76
CA THR A 91 -4.76 -25.36 14.65
C THR A 91 -5.04 -26.09 13.34
N HIS A 92 -4.27 -27.12 13.00
CA HIS A 92 -4.45 -27.89 11.77
C HIS A 92 -5.82 -28.57 11.65
N HIS A 93 -6.46 -28.85 12.79
CA HIS A 93 -7.79 -29.49 12.82
C HIS A 93 -8.93 -28.47 12.81
N ILE A 94 -8.73 -27.29 13.41
CA ILE A 94 -9.80 -26.31 13.65
C ILE A 94 -9.82 -25.14 12.68
N SER A 95 -8.78 -24.97 11.84
CA SER A 95 -8.63 -23.85 10.92
C SER A 95 -8.04 -24.31 9.59
N GLU A 96 -8.87 -24.41 8.58
CA GLU A 96 -8.49 -24.74 7.20
C GLU A 96 -8.23 -23.48 6.36
N LYS A 97 -8.65 -22.31 6.85
CA LYS A 97 -8.65 -21.04 6.13
C LYS A 97 -8.04 -19.94 6.98
N ALA A 98 -7.50 -18.93 6.30
CA ALA A 98 -6.96 -17.75 6.95
C ALA A 98 -7.18 -16.49 6.09
N LEU A 99 -7.08 -15.31 6.69
CA LEU A 99 -7.03 -14.06 5.94
C LEU A 99 -5.63 -13.86 5.36
N HIS A 100 -5.53 -13.44 4.12
CA HIS A 100 -4.25 -13.18 3.49
C HIS A 100 -3.55 -11.97 4.15
N TYR A 101 -2.25 -12.13 4.43
CA TYR A 101 -1.42 -11.11 5.07
C TYR A 101 -0.65 -10.24 4.07
N ASP A 102 -0.59 -10.66 2.82
CA ASP A 102 -0.08 -9.93 1.66
C ASP A 102 -0.85 -10.31 0.40
N LEU A 103 -0.53 -9.67 -0.73
CA LEU A 103 -1.14 -9.97 -2.04
C LEU A 103 -0.21 -10.78 -2.95
N THR A 104 1.06 -10.95 -2.58
CA THR A 104 2.07 -11.61 -3.42
C THR A 104 1.95 -13.12 -3.36
N VAL A 105 1.73 -13.72 -2.18
CA VAL A 105 1.54 -15.17 -2.04
C VAL A 105 0.25 -15.65 -2.73
N PRO A 106 -0.93 -15.00 -2.51
CA PRO A 106 -2.13 -15.29 -3.30
C PRO A 106 -1.95 -15.12 -4.80
N PHE A 107 -1.17 -14.13 -5.21
CA PHE A 107 -0.84 -13.93 -6.62
C PHE A 107 -0.01 -15.08 -7.20
N ALA A 108 1.01 -15.55 -6.49
CA ALA A 108 1.80 -16.70 -6.93
C ALA A 108 0.92 -17.94 -7.14
N ARG A 109 0.00 -18.23 -6.20
CA ARG A 109 -1.01 -19.29 -6.36
C ARG A 109 -1.89 -19.06 -7.59
N TYR A 110 -2.37 -17.81 -7.79
CA TYR A 110 -3.20 -17.45 -8.95
C TYR A 110 -2.48 -17.72 -10.27
N VAL A 111 -1.20 -17.33 -10.38
CA VAL A 111 -0.37 -17.56 -11.57
C VAL A 111 -0.26 -19.06 -11.89
N VAL A 112 0.01 -19.89 -10.88
CA VAL A 112 0.13 -21.34 -11.07
C VAL A 112 -1.19 -21.96 -11.54
N GLN A 113 -2.32 -21.55 -10.94
CA GLN A 113 -3.64 -22.06 -11.31
C GLN A 113 -4.08 -21.64 -12.72
N ASN A 114 -3.65 -20.48 -13.19
CA ASN A 114 -4.06 -19.91 -14.47
C ASN A 114 -2.93 -19.84 -15.49
N GLN A 115 -1.84 -20.61 -15.31
CA GLN A 115 -0.62 -20.52 -16.12
C GLN A 115 -0.84 -20.72 -17.63
N ASN A 116 -1.88 -21.46 -18.01
CA ASN A 116 -2.22 -21.73 -19.40
C ASN A 116 -2.98 -20.58 -20.08
N ASP A 117 -3.60 -19.70 -19.27
CA ASP A 117 -4.38 -18.55 -19.74
C ASP A 117 -3.60 -17.23 -19.64
N ILE A 118 -2.48 -17.24 -18.92
CA ILE A 118 -1.63 -16.07 -18.71
C ILE A 118 -0.57 -15.99 -19.81
N THR A 119 -0.46 -14.82 -20.43
CA THR A 119 0.66 -14.54 -21.35
C THR A 119 1.81 -13.91 -20.56
N PHE A 120 2.98 -14.57 -20.56
CA PHE A 120 4.20 -14.05 -19.93
C PHE A 120 5.00 -13.13 -20.87
N PRO A 121 5.67 -12.08 -20.39
CA PRO A 121 5.65 -11.61 -19.00
C PRO A 121 4.29 -10.98 -18.64
N PHE A 122 3.75 -11.34 -17.48
CA PHE A 122 2.48 -10.87 -17.00
C PHE A 122 2.65 -9.71 -16.01
N ARG A 123 2.01 -8.57 -16.29
CA ARG A 123 1.99 -7.38 -15.46
C ARG A 123 0.62 -7.25 -14.79
N ARG A 124 0.55 -7.52 -13.49
CA ARG A 124 -0.72 -7.39 -12.74
C ARG A 124 -0.65 -6.30 -11.70
N PHE A 125 -1.79 -5.72 -11.33
CA PHE A 125 -1.93 -4.96 -10.09
C PHE A 125 -3.16 -5.39 -9.29
N GLN A 126 -3.07 -5.21 -7.96
CA GLN A 126 -4.17 -5.41 -7.01
C GLN A 126 -4.22 -4.25 -6.02
N ILE A 127 -5.43 -3.82 -5.66
CA ILE A 127 -5.66 -2.85 -4.60
C ILE A 127 -6.69 -3.48 -3.67
N GLN A 128 -6.22 -4.10 -2.59
CA GLN A 128 -7.06 -4.88 -1.68
C GLN A 128 -6.61 -4.72 -0.23
N PRO A 129 -7.52 -4.95 0.74
CA PRO A 129 -7.14 -5.03 2.15
C PRO A 129 -6.33 -6.28 2.43
N VAL A 130 -5.42 -6.20 3.39
CA VAL A 130 -4.67 -7.32 3.96
C VAL A 130 -4.74 -7.27 5.48
N TRP A 131 -4.51 -8.42 6.12
CA TRP A 131 -4.67 -8.55 7.57
C TRP A 131 -3.40 -9.11 8.21
N ARG A 132 -2.87 -8.39 9.20
CA ARG A 132 -1.67 -8.81 9.94
C ARG A 132 -1.92 -8.76 11.44
N ALA A 133 -1.63 -9.83 12.16
CA ALA A 133 -1.76 -9.93 13.61
C ALA A 133 -0.70 -9.11 14.38
N ASP A 134 -0.22 -8.06 13.79
CA ASP A 134 0.78 -7.15 14.36
C ASP A 134 0.28 -6.43 15.63
N ARG A 135 1.24 -5.94 16.44
CA ARG A 135 0.93 -5.03 17.53
C ARG A 135 0.58 -3.65 16.94
N PRO A 136 -0.67 -3.16 17.11
CA PRO A 136 -1.09 -1.90 16.52
C PRO A 136 -0.33 -0.70 17.10
N GLN A 137 0.07 0.22 16.20
CA GLN A 137 0.66 1.53 16.53
C GLN A 137 0.39 2.50 15.38
N LYS A 138 0.71 3.81 15.52
CA LYS A 138 0.55 4.79 14.42
C LYS A 138 1.27 4.29 13.16
N GLY A 139 0.57 4.24 12.03
CA GLY A 139 1.10 3.75 10.74
C GLY A 139 1.27 2.22 10.65
N ARG A 140 0.76 1.45 11.64
CA ARG A 140 0.78 -0.02 11.63
C ARG A 140 -0.55 -0.56 12.14
N TYR A 141 -1.38 -0.97 11.22
CA TYR A 141 -2.74 -1.45 11.45
C TYR A 141 -2.82 -2.97 11.27
N ARG A 142 -3.89 -3.58 11.78
CA ARG A 142 -4.18 -5.00 11.59
C ARG A 142 -4.95 -5.27 10.31
N GLU A 143 -5.68 -4.28 9.82
CA GLU A 143 -6.33 -4.25 8.53
C GLU A 143 -5.89 -2.98 7.81
N PHE A 144 -5.33 -3.12 6.60
CA PHE A 144 -4.84 -2.01 5.79
C PHE A 144 -4.80 -2.38 4.32
N TYR A 145 -4.77 -1.38 3.44
CA TYR A 145 -4.73 -1.61 2.00
C TYR A 145 -3.30 -1.65 1.47
N GLN A 146 -3.04 -2.66 0.66
CA GLN A 146 -1.87 -2.73 -0.22
C GLN A 146 -2.29 -2.42 -1.66
N CYS A 147 -1.47 -1.65 -2.36
CA CYS A 147 -1.60 -1.39 -3.79
C CYS A 147 -0.36 -1.97 -4.46
N ASP A 148 -0.48 -3.21 -4.90
CA ASP A 148 0.62 -4.02 -5.40
C ASP A 148 0.66 -4.03 -6.91
N ALA A 149 1.86 -3.92 -7.47
CA ALA A 149 2.14 -4.12 -8.89
C ALA A 149 3.31 -5.08 -9.06
N ASP A 150 3.10 -6.16 -9.82
CA ASP A 150 4.09 -7.21 -10.05
C ASP A 150 4.19 -7.54 -11.53
N ILE A 151 5.42 -7.89 -11.92
CA ILE A 151 5.78 -8.41 -13.25
C ILE A 151 6.34 -9.81 -13.03
N ILE A 152 5.75 -10.82 -13.63
CA ILE A 152 6.17 -12.21 -13.48
C ILE A 152 6.45 -12.85 -14.84
N GLY A 153 7.43 -13.77 -14.88
CA GLY A 153 7.85 -14.46 -16.11
C GLY A 153 8.89 -13.69 -16.91
N SER A 154 9.74 -12.88 -16.26
CA SER A 154 10.84 -12.16 -16.88
C SER A 154 11.99 -11.90 -15.90
N ASP A 155 13.21 -12.26 -16.29
CA ASP A 155 14.44 -12.00 -15.54
C ASP A 155 15.05 -10.63 -15.84
N SER A 156 14.47 -9.87 -16.77
CA SER A 156 15.01 -8.58 -17.19
C SER A 156 14.98 -7.56 -16.05
N LEU A 157 16.14 -6.95 -15.78
CA LEU A 157 16.29 -5.87 -14.80
C LEU A 157 15.65 -4.54 -15.27
N LEU A 158 15.18 -4.44 -16.50
CA LEU A 158 14.36 -3.32 -16.97
C LEU A 158 13.03 -3.25 -16.22
N ASN A 159 12.57 -4.37 -15.66
CA ASN A 159 11.36 -4.40 -14.85
C ASN A 159 11.54 -3.60 -13.55
N GLU A 160 12.69 -3.69 -12.88
CA GLU A 160 13.03 -2.88 -11.71
C GLU A 160 13.11 -1.38 -12.07
N VAL A 161 13.69 -1.07 -13.22
CA VAL A 161 13.79 0.30 -13.74
C VAL A 161 12.40 0.87 -13.97
N ASP A 162 11.48 0.11 -14.60
CA ASP A 162 10.07 0.50 -14.80
C ASP A 162 9.36 0.76 -13.45
N LEU A 163 9.53 -0.15 -12.48
CA LEU A 163 8.90 -0.02 -11.16
C LEU A 163 9.42 1.21 -10.40
N ILE A 164 10.73 1.48 -10.43
CA ILE A 164 11.32 2.66 -9.79
C ILE A 164 10.83 3.95 -10.45
N LYS A 165 10.74 3.96 -11.79
CA LYS A 165 10.19 5.11 -12.51
C LYS A 165 8.71 5.32 -12.24
N MET A 166 7.95 4.26 -12.08
CA MET A 166 6.54 4.31 -11.69
C MET A 166 6.36 4.85 -10.27
N ILE A 167 7.24 4.48 -9.32
CA ILE A 167 7.27 5.07 -7.97
C ILE A 167 7.48 6.59 -8.05
N ASP A 168 8.44 7.03 -8.87
CA ASP A 168 8.72 8.47 -9.07
C ASP A 168 7.50 9.19 -9.65
N ASP A 169 6.81 8.61 -10.64
CA ASP A 169 5.60 9.20 -11.22
C ASP A 169 4.46 9.33 -10.18
N VAL A 170 4.21 8.30 -9.38
CA VAL A 170 3.17 8.28 -8.35
C VAL A 170 3.44 9.34 -7.27
N PHE A 171 4.64 9.38 -6.70
CA PHE A 171 4.93 10.34 -5.63
C PHE A 171 5.15 11.77 -6.14
N THR A 172 5.55 11.95 -7.39
CA THR A 172 5.54 13.29 -8.02
C THR A 172 4.12 13.85 -8.08
N GLU A 173 3.13 13.03 -8.46
CA GLU A 173 1.71 13.43 -8.51
C GLU A 173 1.14 13.64 -7.11
N LEU A 174 1.35 12.70 -6.17
CA LEU A 174 0.81 12.78 -4.81
C LEU A 174 1.43 13.91 -3.98
N PHE A 175 2.74 14.12 -4.08
CA PHE A 175 3.45 15.12 -3.27
C PHE A 175 3.58 16.48 -3.95
N GLN A 176 3.24 16.58 -5.25
CA GLN A 176 3.24 17.84 -6.01
C GLN A 176 4.59 18.57 -5.95
N GLY A 177 5.70 17.86 -5.79
CA GLY A 177 7.04 18.42 -5.62
C GLY A 177 7.27 19.16 -4.29
N LYS A 178 6.34 19.08 -3.32
CA LYS A 178 6.41 19.79 -2.04
C LYS A 178 7.05 18.96 -0.92
N LEU A 179 7.25 17.66 -1.12
CA LEU A 179 7.80 16.76 -0.13
C LEU A 179 8.91 15.92 -0.74
N ASN A 180 10.05 15.89 -0.05
CA ASN A 180 11.19 15.07 -0.45
C ASN A 180 10.99 13.62 0.01
N TYR A 181 11.41 12.69 -0.83
CA TYR A 181 11.45 11.27 -0.50
C TYR A 181 12.67 10.60 -1.12
N THR A 182 13.04 9.48 -0.55
CA THR A 182 14.20 8.69 -0.99
C THR A 182 13.75 7.29 -1.37
N ILE A 183 14.21 6.81 -2.53
CA ILE A 183 14.12 5.42 -2.95
C ILE A 183 15.45 4.76 -2.61
N SER A 184 15.47 3.95 -1.57
CA SER A 184 16.61 3.12 -1.19
C SER A 184 16.58 1.82 -1.98
N ILE A 185 17.72 1.44 -2.54
CA ILE A 185 17.88 0.21 -3.31
C ILE A 185 19.06 -0.58 -2.74
N ASN A 186 18.88 -1.89 -2.62
CA ASN A 186 19.94 -2.85 -2.31
C ASN A 186 19.73 -4.14 -3.15
N ASN A 187 20.58 -5.13 -2.95
CA ASN A 187 20.44 -6.46 -3.55
C ASN A 187 20.78 -7.53 -2.50
N ARG A 188 19.88 -8.52 -2.33
CA ARG A 188 20.11 -9.62 -1.36
C ARG A 188 21.39 -10.42 -1.66
N LYS A 189 21.78 -10.53 -2.92
CA LYS A 189 23.03 -11.19 -3.33
C LYS A 189 24.25 -10.44 -2.80
N ILE A 190 24.21 -9.11 -2.70
CA ILE A 190 25.27 -8.30 -2.09
C ILE A 190 25.38 -8.58 -0.60
N LEU A 191 24.25 -8.62 0.12
CA LEU A 191 24.24 -8.97 1.54
C LEU A 191 24.81 -10.39 1.77
N GLN A 192 24.39 -11.34 0.94
CA GLN A 192 24.97 -12.69 0.97
C GLN A 192 26.48 -12.66 0.69
N GLY A 193 26.94 -11.89 -0.29
CA GLY A 193 28.36 -11.73 -0.61
C GLY A 193 29.17 -11.14 0.55
N ILE A 194 28.62 -10.20 1.32
CA ILE A 194 29.23 -9.69 2.53
C ILE A 194 29.39 -10.82 3.55
N VAL A 195 28.34 -11.61 3.78
CA VAL A 195 28.33 -12.69 4.77
C VAL A 195 29.27 -13.84 4.34
N GLU A 196 29.34 -14.16 3.05
CA GLU A 196 30.29 -15.11 2.47
C GLU A 196 31.75 -14.67 2.68
N SER A 197 32.04 -13.37 2.45
CA SER A 197 33.41 -12.84 2.55
C SER A 197 33.99 -12.89 3.96
N ILE A 198 33.14 -12.93 4.98
CA ILE A 198 33.50 -13.02 6.39
C ILE A 198 33.41 -14.44 6.98
N GLY A 199 32.96 -15.41 6.17
CA GLY A 199 32.88 -16.82 6.56
C GLY A 199 31.78 -17.18 7.55
N GLU A 200 30.64 -16.48 7.52
CA GLU A 200 29.49 -16.69 8.45
C GLU A 200 28.19 -17.05 7.67
N LEU A 201 28.31 -17.71 6.52
CA LEU A 201 27.18 -18.00 5.62
C LEU A 201 26.08 -18.84 6.29
N ASP A 202 26.44 -19.69 7.24
CA ASP A 202 25.51 -20.48 8.06
C ASP A 202 24.58 -19.63 8.94
N LYS A 203 24.90 -18.33 9.13
CA LYS A 203 24.11 -17.36 9.90
C LYS A 203 23.48 -16.27 9.05
N LEU A 204 23.40 -16.45 7.73
CA LEU A 204 22.93 -15.43 6.79
C LEU A 204 21.60 -14.77 7.21
N GLU A 205 20.58 -15.56 7.48
CA GLU A 205 19.25 -15.04 7.83
C GLU A 205 19.27 -14.28 9.17
N LEU A 206 20.01 -14.77 10.16
CA LEU A 206 20.17 -14.11 11.46
C LEU A 206 20.88 -12.74 11.31
N ILE A 207 21.91 -12.69 10.46
CA ILE A 207 22.66 -11.47 10.17
C ILE A 207 21.76 -10.47 9.44
N MET A 208 20.99 -10.90 8.44
CA MET A 208 20.06 -10.05 7.71
C MET A 208 18.98 -9.44 8.64
N VAL A 209 18.41 -10.25 9.53
CA VAL A 209 17.43 -9.79 10.53
C VAL A 209 18.04 -8.76 11.48
N ALA A 210 19.29 -8.93 11.87
CA ALA A 210 20.00 -7.96 12.73
C ALA A 210 20.27 -6.64 11.97
N ILE A 211 20.72 -6.71 10.71
CA ILE A 211 20.97 -5.53 9.86
C ILE A 211 19.66 -4.74 9.63
N ASP A 212 18.54 -5.40 9.43
CA ASP A 212 17.23 -4.75 9.25
C ASP A 212 16.82 -3.86 10.45
N LYS A 213 17.38 -4.13 11.62
CA LYS A 213 17.12 -3.31 12.82
C LYS A 213 17.99 -2.05 12.89
N MET A 214 18.92 -1.82 11.93
CA MET A 214 19.90 -0.72 11.96
C MET A 214 19.25 0.64 12.23
N ASP A 215 18.16 0.97 11.55
CA ASP A 215 17.44 2.23 11.72
C ASP A 215 16.85 2.41 13.13
N LYS A 216 16.62 1.31 13.87
CA LYS A 216 15.95 1.34 15.17
C LYS A 216 16.92 1.31 16.33
N ILE A 217 18.00 0.50 16.23
CA ILE A 217 18.89 0.22 17.34
C ILE A 217 20.33 0.74 17.10
N GLY A 218 20.60 1.29 15.89
CA GLY A 218 21.92 1.80 15.53
C GLY A 218 22.98 0.72 15.39
N SER A 219 24.20 1.13 15.00
CA SER A 219 25.34 0.21 14.78
C SER A 219 25.72 -0.59 16.03
N ASP A 220 25.72 0.05 17.19
CA ASP A 220 26.07 -0.62 18.45
C ASP A 220 25.02 -1.65 18.86
N GLY A 221 23.74 -1.34 18.61
CA GLY A 221 22.64 -2.27 18.84
C GLY A 221 22.72 -3.49 17.93
N VAL A 222 23.02 -3.28 16.65
CA VAL A 222 23.23 -4.37 15.66
C VAL A 222 24.44 -5.22 16.05
N LEU A 223 25.57 -4.60 16.42
CA LEU A 223 26.77 -5.31 16.90
C LEU A 223 26.43 -6.24 18.09
N ASN A 224 25.72 -5.71 19.09
CA ASN A 224 25.33 -6.49 20.26
C ASN A 224 24.36 -7.63 19.92
N GLU A 225 23.44 -7.41 18.98
CA GLU A 225 22.51 -8.43 18.50
C GLU A 225 23.26 -9.58 17.79
N LEU A 226 24.18 -9.24 16.88
CA LEU A 226 25.00 -10.22 16.18
C LEU A 226 25.85 -11.06 17.14
N LEU A 227 26.47 -10.43 18.14
CA LEU A 227 27.25 -11.12 19.18
C LEU A 227 26.38 -12.11 19.98
N ARG A 228 25.15 -11.72 20.37
CA ARG A 228 24.20 -12.60 21.06
C ARG A 228 23.82 -13.82 20.23
N GLN A 229 23.79 -13.66 18.92
CA GLN A 229 23.48 -14.74 17.98
C GLN A 229 24.71 -15.59 17.61
N GLY A 230 25.85 -15.38 18.29
CA GLY A 230 27.06 -16.18 18.15
C GLY A 230 27.90 -15.85 16.92
N VAL A 231 27.72 -14.68 16.30
CA VAL A 231 28.62 -14.17 15.25
C VAL A 231 29.91 -13.71 15.91
N LYS A 232 31.07 -14.04 15.33
CA LYS A 232 32.36 -13.67 15.89
C LYS A 232 32.56 -12.16 15.91
N LEU A 233 33.23 -11.62 16.95
CA LEU A 233 33.43 -10.19 17.11
C LEU A 233 34.09 -9.52 15.89
N ASN A 234 35.13 -10.14 15.33
CA ASN A 234 35.79 -9.63 14.13
C ASN A 234 34.83 -9.61 12.92
N SER A 235 34.01 -10.64 12.75
CA SER A 235 32.97 -10.71 11.71
C SER A 235 31.93 -9.62 11.91
N CYS A 236 31.47 -9.38 13.14
CA CYS A 236 30.52 -8.31 13.47
C CYS A 236 31.08 -6.93 13.10
N ALA A 237 32.34 -6.64 13.49
CA ALA A 237 32.99 -5.36 13.17
C ALA A 237 33.14 -5.16 11.65
N GLU A 238 33.45 -6.22 10.93
CA GLU A 238 33.60 -6.18 9.47
C GLU A 238 32.26 -5.98 8.78
N ILE A 239 31.18 -6.64 9.21
CA ILE A 239 29.82 -6.38 8.71
C ILE A 239 29.49 -4.89 8.86
N ILE A 240 29.62 -4.34 10.07
CA ILE A 240 29.31 -2.93 10.35
C ILE A 240 30.14 -2.00 9.46
N ARG A 241 31.44 -2.30 9.28
CA ARG A 241 32.35 -1.54 8.39
C ARG A 241 31.90 -1.53 6.94
N LEU A 242 31.35 -2.65 6.45
CA LEU A 242 30.94 -2.82 5.06
C LEU A 242 29.60 -2.18 4.76
N ILE A 243 28.64 -2.27 5.68
CA ILE A 243 27.28 -1.73 5.48
C ILE A 243 27.14 -0.24 5.82
N LEU A 244 28.01 0.31 6.67
CA LEU A 244 27.99 1.73 6.95
C LEU A 244 28.84 2.52 5.95
N PRO A 245 28.25 3.44 5.19
CA PRO A 245 28.99 4.24 4.22
C PRO A 245 30.02 5.12 4.93
N LYS A 246 31.26 5.12 4.44
CA LYS A 246 32.27 6.07 4.91
C LYS A 246 31.92 7.48 4.41
N PRO A 247 32.07 8.53 5.23
CA PRO A 247 31.68 9.91 4.90
C PRO A 247 32.38 10.53 3.67
N VAL A 248 33.36 9.87 3.10
CA VAL A 248 34.21 10.39 2.00
C VAL A 248 33.67 10.08 0.61
N ARG A 249 32.53 9.40 0.46
CA ARG A 249 32.04 8.94 -0.82
C ARG A 249 30.82 9.72 -1.27
N ASN A 250 31.00 10.47 -2.35
CA ASN A 250 30.02 11.45 -2.82
C ASN A 250 29.01 10.91 -3.84
N SER A 251 29.22 9.70 -4.39
CA SER A 251 28.32 9.10 -5.38
C SER A 251 27.92 7.65 -5.04
N GLU A 252 26.75 7.26 -5.50
CA GLU A 252 26.24 5.88 -5.32
C GLU A 252 27.16 4.88 -6.05
N VAL A 253 27.68 5.26 -7.22
CA VAL A 253 28.63 4.45 -7.99
C VAL A 253 29.90 4.16 -7.19
N GLU A 254 30.45 5.17 -6.50
CA GLU A 254 31.66 4.95 -5.66
C GLU A 254 31.40 4.02 -4.48
N LYS A 255 30.21 4.08 -3.88
CA LYS A 255 29.80 3.15 -2.81
C LYS A 255 29.75 1.71 -3.33
N ILE A 256 29.11 1.51 -4.49
CA ILE A 256 28.97 0.21 -5.14
C ILE A 256 30.36 -0.36 -5.50
N GLN A 257 31.21 0.44 -6.13
CA GLN A 257 32.57 0.02 -6.51
C GLN A 257 33.46 -0.30 -5.33
N TYR A 258 33.28 0.41 -4.21
CA TYR A 258 34.00 0.05 -2.99
C TYR A 258 33.59 -1.33 -2.48
N LEU A 259 32.29 -1.57 -2.37
CA LEU A 259 31.77 -2.83 -1.86
C LEU A 259 32.14 -3.98 -2.80
N ASN A 260 32.12 -3.74 -4.10
CA ASN A 260 32.60 -4.68 -5.13
C ASN A 260 33.99 -5.22 -4.81
N LYS A 261 34.94 -4.34 -4.48
CA LYS A 261 36.33 -4.73 -4.11
C LYS A 261 36.40 -5.56 -2.83
N GLN A 262 35.46 -5.36 -1.90
CA GLN A 262 35.48 -6.07 -0.62
C GLN A 262 34.89 -7.50 -0.74
N ILE A 263 33.95 -7.70 -1.66
CA ILE A 263 33.25 -8.98 -1.86
C ILE A 263 33.66 -9.68 -3.17
N ILE A 264 34.86 -9.35 -3.69
CA ILE A 264 35.33 -9.82 -5.02
C ILE A 264 35.37 -11.35 -5.16
N ASN A 265 35.51 -12.07 -4.05
CA ASN A 265 35.56 -13.53 -4.07
C ASN A 265 34.18 -14.20 -3.98
N SER A 266 33.10 -13.45 -3.81
CA SER A 266 31.74 -13.97 -3.79
C SER A 266 31.12 -13.86 -5.18
N LEU A 267 30.86 -14.97 -5.85
CA LEU A 267 30.19 -14.98 -7.15
C LEU A 267 28.79 -14.39 -7.09
N ASN A 268 28.03 -14.71 -6.01
CA ASN A 268 26.71 -14.14 -5.79
C ASN A 268 26.79 -12.63 -5.51
N GLY A 269 27.75 -12.22 -4.68
CA GLY A 269 27.97 -10.80 -4.41
C GLY A 269 28.30 -10.01 -5.66
N GLN A 270 29.17 -10.54 -6.53
CA GLN A 270 29.52 -9.92 -7.81
C GLN A 270 28.30 -9.78 -8.73
N LYS A 271 27.50 -10.85 -8.86
CA LYS A 271 26.23 -10.78 -9.63
C LYS A 271 25.29 -9.71 -9.09
N GLY A 272 25.17 -9.59 -7.76
CA GLY A 272 24.35 -8.54 -7.13
C GLY A 272 24.86 -7.13 -7.43
N ILE A 273 26.17 -6.92 -7.49
CA ILE A 273 26.81 -5.67 -7.89
C ILE A 273 26.48 -5.33 -9.35
N GLU A 274 26.66 -6.27 -10.27
CA GLU A 274 26.35 -6.09 -11.70
C GLU A 274 24.88 -5.72 -11.93
N GLU A 275 23.96 -6.40 -11.24
CA GLU A 275 22.53 -6.10 -11.30
C GLU A 275 22.22 -4.68 -10.79
N LEU A 276 22.87 -4.26 -9.72
CA LEU A 276 22.67 -2.93 -9.14
C LEU A 276 23.25 -1.83 -10.03
N GLU A 277 24.48 -2.03 -10.57
CA GLU A 277 25.12 -1.11 -11.51
C GLU A 277 24.27 -0.92 -12.76
N PHE A 278 23.71 -1.99 -13.33
CA PHE A 278 22.80 -1.92 -14.47
C PHE A 278 21.60 -1.02 -14.17
N VAL A 279 20.93 -1.23 -13.03
CA VAL A 279 19.75 -0.42 -12.68
C VAL A 279 20.14 1.05 -12.49
N PHE A 280 21.22 1.36 -11.78
CA PHE A 280 21.65 2.74 -11.59
C PHE A 280 22.04 3.42 -12.92
N GLU A 281 22.72 2.70 -13.83
CA GLU A 281 23.04 3.20 -15.17
C GLU A 281 21.78 3.58 -15.95
N LYS A 282 20.76 2.71 -15.95
CA LYS A 282 19.50 2.99 -16.67
C LYS A 282 18.73 4.15 -16.04
N LEU A 283 18.69 4.23 -14.71
CA LEU A 283 18.03 5.33 -14.02
C LEU A 283 18.69 6.69 -14.30
N GLN A 284 20.02 6.75 -14.48
CA GLN A 284 20.71 7.96 -14.88
C GLN A 284 20.28 8.44 -16.28
N GLN A 285 19.96 7.53 -17.19
CA GLN A 285 19.48 7.86 -18.54
C GLN A 285 18.04 8.40 -18.54
N LEU A 286 17.21 8.01 -17.53
CA LEU A 286 15.77 8.27 -17.50
C LEU A 286 15.41 9.56 -16.77
N LYS A 287 16.16 10.41 -16.30
CA LYS A 287 15.79 11.67 -15.58
C LYS A 287 14.55 11.49 -14.72
N LEU A 288 14.73 11.03 -13.49
CA LEU A 288 13.67 11.00 -12.49
C LEU A 288 13.19 12.44 -12.20
N LYS A 289 11.91 12.60 -11.87
CA LYS A 289 11.28 13.91 -11.68
C LYS A 289 11.60 14.51 -10.32
N THR A 290 11.37 13.74 -9.26
CA THR A 290 11.47 14.21 -7.87
C THR A 290 12.19 13.23 -6.94
N ALA A 291 12.30 11.94 -7.34
CA ALA A 291 12.91 10.93 -6.52
C ALA A 291 14.43 11.11 -6.38
N LYS A 292 14.92 10.97 -5.14
CA LYS A 292 16.33 10.71 -4.87
C LYS A 292 16.51 9.20 -4.73
N VAL A 293 17.30 8.58 -5.60
CA VAL A 293 17.64 7.14 -5.53
C VAL A 293 19.01 6.97 -4.90
N ILE A 294 19.11 6.08 -3.91
CA ILE A 294 20.36 5.79 -3.21
C ILE A 294 20.60 4.29 -3.12
N PHE A 295 21.86 3.90 -3.11
CA PHE A 295 22.30 2.57 -2.68
C PHE A 295 22.39 2.56 -1.15
N ASP A 296 21.63 1.67 -0.52
CA ASP A 296 21.58 1.51 0.94
C ASP A 296 21.96 0.08 1.33
N PRO A 297 23.22 -0.19 1.67
CA PRO A 297 23.65 -1.52 2.07
C PRO A 297 23.00 -2.03 3.37
N THR A 298 22.37 -1.17 4.16
CA THR A 298 21.64 -1.56 5.37
C THR A 298 20.22 -2.02 5.08
N LEU A 299 19.71 -1.79 3.87
CA LEU A 299 18.40 -2.27 3.46
C LEU A 299 18.43 -3.79 3.30
N ALA A 300 18.05 -4.49 4.35
CA ALA A 300 17.96 -5.96 4.41
C ALA A 300 16.50 -6.44 4.48
N ARG A 301 15.56 -5.51 4.46
CA ARG A 301 14.11 -5.73 4.62
C ARG A 301 13.54 -6.56 3.49
N GLY A 302 12.43 -7.16 3.82
CA GLY A 302 11.52 -7.85 2.91
C GLY A 302 11.05 -9.14 3.53
N LEU A 303 9.98 -9.68 2.96
CA LEU A 303 9.55 -11.03 3.24
C LEU A 303 10.64 -12.01 2.77
N GLY A 304 10.76 -13.15 3.42
CA GLY A 304 11.85 -14.12 3.19
C GLY A 304 12.00 -14.62 1.75
N TYR A 305 11.05 -14.31 0.86
CA TYR A 305 11.04 -14.74 -0.52
C TYR A 305 11.83 -13.86 -1.50
N TYR A 306 12.35 -12.67 -1.10
CA TYR A 306 13.15 -11.85 -2.02
C TYR A 306 14.53 -12.47 -2.28
N THR A 307 14.98 -12.45 -3.55
CA THR A 307 16.20 -13.11 -4.04
C THR A 307 17.21 -12.17 -4.70
N GLY A 308 16.77 -10.99 -5.11
CA GLY A 308 17.58 -10.03 -5.88
C GLY A 308 17.44 -8.61 -5.33
N ILE A 309 17.16 -7.68 -6.24
CA ILE A 309 16.98 -6.25 -5.90
C ILE A 309 15.84 -6.06 -4.91
N ILE A 310 16.09 -5.20 -3.92
CA ILE A 310 15.14 -4.76 -2.90
C ILE A 310 14.98 -3.25 -3.01
N ILE A 311 13.74 -2.78 -2.90
CA ILE A 311 13.36 -1.37 -3.04
C ILE A 311 12.59 -0.95 -1.80
N GLU A 312 12.91 0.21 -1.23
CA GLU A 312 12.14 0.83 -0.14
C GLU A 312 12.03 2.33 -0.36
N VAL A 313 10.85 2.89 -0.10
CA VAL A 313 10.62 4.34 -0.17
C VAL A 313 10.37 4.89 1.21
N LYS A 314 11.15 5.92 1.57
CA LYS A 314 11.08 6.60 2.85
C LYS A 314 10.82 8.10 2.65
N VAL A 315 9.97 8.64 3.51
CA VAL A 315 9.81 10.07 3.78
C VAL A 315 10.37 10.32 5.16
N GLU A 316 11.04 11.44 5.34
CA GLU A 316 11.63 11.80 6.64
C GLU A 316 10.57 11.80 7.75
N ASN A 317 10.90 11.23 8.89
CA ASN A 317 10.02 11.07 10.07
C ASN A 317 8.80 10.16 9.89
N PHE A 318 8.71 9.42 8.77
CA PHE A 318 7.65 8.44 8.55
C PHE A 318 8.22 7.02 8.36
N PRO A 319 7.45 5.97 8.72
CA PRO A 319 7.77 4.61 8.31
C PRO A 319 7.83 4.49 6.79
N SER A 320 8.49 3.46 6.28
CA SER A 320 8.48 3.12 4.86
C SER A 320 7.06 3.12 4.28
N ILE A 321 6.86 3.84 3.17
CA ILE A 321 5.55 4.02 2.51
C ILE A 321 5.37 3.12 1.29
N THR A 322 6.46 2.57 0.74
CA THR A 322 6.46 1.61 -0.36
C THR A 322 7.61 0.66 -0.17
N GLY A 323 7.43 -0.59 -0.50
CA GLY A 323 8.48 -1.59 -0.50
C GLY A 323 8.27 -2.62 -1.58
N GLY A 324 9.33 -3.32 -1.98
CA GLY A 324 9.27 -4.34 -3.00
C GLY A 324 10.61 -4.99 -3.28
N GLY A 325 10.63 -5.85 -4.29
CA GLY A 325 11.85 -6.51 -4.72
C GLY A 325 11.61 -7.68 -5.66
N ARG A 326 12.72 -8.28 -6.11
CA ARG A 326 12.72 -9.47 -6.97
C ARG A 326 12.56 -10.74 -6.15
N TYR A 327 11.73 -11.63 -6.65
CA TYR A 327 11.48 -12.97 -6.12
C TYR A 327 11.50 -13.99 -7.28
N ASP A 328 12.44 -14.95 -7.27
CA ASP A 328 12.71 -15.78 -8.45
C ASP A 328 11.99 -17.13 -8.46
N ASP A 329 11.49 -17.61 -7.34
CA ASP A 329 10.88 -18.95 -7.28
C ASP A 329 9.67 -19.04 -6.33
N LEU A 330 8.96 -17.94 -6.11
CA LEU A 330 7.79 -17.97 -5.24
C LEU A 330 6.69 -18.91 -5.78
N THR A 331 6.53 -18.98 -7.11
CA THR A 331 5.61 -19.93 -7.76
C THR A 331 6.06 -21.39 -7.63
N GLY A 332 7.34 -21.63 -7.37
CA GLY A 332 7.88 -22.96 -7.11
C GLY A 332 7.28 -23.64 -5.88
N THR A 333 6.88 -22.85 -4.88
CA THR A 333 6.12 -23.33 -3.70
C THR A 333 4.79 -24.00 -4.10
N PHE A 334 4.22 -23.58 -5.24
CA PHE A 334 2.97 -24.10 -5.80
C PHE A 334 3.19 -25.01 -7.02
N GLY A 335 4.45 -25.44 -7.30
CA GLY A 335 4.78 -26.41 -8.33
C GLY A 335 5.23 -25.83 -9.66
N LEU A 336 5.20 -24.51 -9.88
CA LEU A 336 5.70 -23.86 -11.11
C LEU A 336 7.07 -23.22 -10.84
N LYS A 337 8.15 -23.96 -11.12
CA LYS A 337 9.53 -23.56 -10.87
C LYS A 337 10.10 -22.64 -11.95
N ASN A 338 11.17 -21.91 -11.60
CA ASN A 338 11.95 -21.07 -12.50
C ASN A 338 11.15 -19.94 -13.16
N VAL A 339 10.20 -19.36 -12.43
CA VAL A 339 9.45 -18.19 -12.88
C VAL A 339 9.82 -17.00 -12.01
N SER A 340 10.68 -16.14 -12.55
CA SER A 340 11.10 -14.91 -11.88
C SER A 340 9.98 -13.88 -11.82
N GLY A 341 9.90 -13.18 -10.71
CA GLY A 341 8.98 -12.07 -10.51
C GLY A 341 9.65 -10.91 -9.80
N VAL A 342 9.14 -9.72 -10.02
CA VAL A 342 9.50 -8.50 -9.29
C VAL A 342 8.27 -7.66 -9.07
N GLY A 343 8.12 -7.09 -7.87
CA GLY A 343 6.95 -6.28 -7.55
C GLY A 343 7.21 -5.25 -6.48
N ILE A 344 6.27 -4.31 -6.39
CA ILE A 344 6.22 -3.27 -5.37
C ILE A 344 4.84 -3.17 -4.76
N SER A 345 4.79 -2.73 -3.51
CA SER A 345 3.57 -2.48 -2.76
C SER A 345 3.56 -1.07 -2.20
N PHE A 346 2.57 -0.25 -2.58
CA PHE A 346 2.31 1.03 -1.94
C PHE A 346 1.43 0.83 -0.72
N GLY A 347 1.88 1.29 0.44
CA GLY A 347 1.13 1.26 1.68
C GLY A 347 0.14 2.43 1.77
N ALA A 348 -1.07 2.26 1.24
CA ALA A 348 -2.05 3.34 1.09
C ALA A 348 -2.34 4.09 2.40
N ASP A 349 -2.44 3.36 3.51
CA ASP A 349 -2.72 3.97 4.81
C ASP A 349 -1.55 4.82 5.35
N ARG A 350 -0.31 4.45 5.07
CA ARG A 350 0.87 5.25 5.40
C ARG A 350 1.00 6.48 4.51
N ILE A 351 0.72 6.33 3.22
CA ILE A 351 0.65 7.44 2.26
C ILE A 351 -0.43 8.42 2.69
N TYR A 352 -1.59 7.92 3.15
CA TYR A 352 -2.68 8.73 3.70
C TYR A 352 -2.20 9.61 4.86
N ASP A 353 -1.50 9.01 5.84
CA ASP A 353 -0.98 9.74 6.99
C ASP A 353 0.07 10.78 6.57
N VAL A 354 0.97 10.47 5.63
CA VAL A 354 1.96 11.41 5.09
C VAL A 354 1.29 12.61 4.41
N LEU A 355 0.30 12.38 3.56
CA LEU A 355 -0.42 13.47 2.87
C LEU A 355 -1.20 14.34 3.86
N LEU A 356 -1.80 13.74 4.88
CA LEU A 356 -2.57 14.45 5.91
C LEU A 356 -1.66 15.33 6.78
N ASP A 357 -0.58 14.77 7.31
CA ASP A 357 0.35 15.47 8.20
C ASP A 357 1.08 16.62 7.48
N ASN A 358 1.22 16.55 6.14
CA ASN A 358 1.88 17.58 5.33
C ASN A 358 0.90 18.50 4.57
N ASN A 359 -0.42 18.39 4.78
CA ASN A 359 -1.47 19.18 4.11
C ASN A 359 -1.38 19.11 2.57
N LEU A 360 -1.13 17.92 2.00
CA LEU A 360 -0.92 17.73 0.56
C LEU A 360 -2.17 17.29 -0.21
N TYR A 361 -3.30 17.07 0.48
CA TYR A 361 -4.54 16.76 -0.21
C TYR A 361 -5.04 17.96 -1.01
N PRO A 362 -5.53 17.75 -2.24
CA PRO A 362 -6.23 18.81 -2.97
C PRO A 362 -7.54 19.19 -2.26
N GLU A 363 -8.07 20.34 -2.60
CA GLU A 363 -9.46 20.65 -2.27
C GLU A 363 -10.38 19.72 -3.06
N PHE A 364 -11.16 18.93 -2.36
CA PHE A 364 -12.12 18.03 -3.01
C PHE A 364 -13.41 18.79 -3.29
N LYS A 365 -13.65 19.05 -4.57
CA LYS A 365 -14.91 19.64 -5.04
C LYS A 365 -15.76 18.52 -5.65
N GLY A 366 -16.96 18.29 -5.13
CA GLY A 366 -17.99 17.55 -5.84
C GLY A 366 -18.17 16.06 -5.53
N ASP A 367 -17.47 15.48 -4.54
CA ASP A 367 -17.71 14.08 -4.13
C ASP A 367 -18.91 13.91 -3.17
N SER A 368 -19.55 15.03 -2.78
CA SER A 368 -20.78 15.04 -2.02
C SER A 368 -21.90 15.66 -2.86
N THR A 369 -23.10 15.74 -2.30
CA THR A 369 -24.22 16.47 -2.89
C THR A 369 -23.79 17.90 -3.23
N GLN A 370 -23.89 18.27 -4.50
CA GLN A 370 -23.57 19.61 -4.98
C GLN A 370 -24.77 20.56 -4.80
N VAL A 371 -25.97 20.02 -4.97
CA VAL A 371 -27.24 20.78 -4.97
C VAL A 371 -28.22 20.17 -3.99
N LEU A 372 -28.74 20.99 -3.09
CA LEU A 372 -29.86 20.64 -2.22
C LEU A 372 -31.12 21.38 -2.67
N PHE A 373 -32.15 20.65 -3.07
CA PHE A 373 -33.50 21.17 -3.22
C PHE A 373 -34.17 21.21 -1.86
N THR A 374 -34.71 22.35 -1.46
CA THR A 374 -35.44 22.47 -0.19
C THR A 374 -36.86 21.95 -0.30
N ARG A 375 -37.42 21.51 0.83
CA ARG A 375 -38.80 21.07 0.92
C ARG A 375 -39.46 21.75 2.15
N GLN A 376 -40.15 22.88 1.92
CA GLN A 376 -40.87 23.60 2.94
C GLN A 376 -42.39 23.29 2.89
N SER A 377 -42.86 22.81 1.73
CA SER A 377 -44.24 22.44 1.45
C SER A 377 -44.36 21.18 0.57
N GLU A 378 -45.57 20.68 0.37
CA GLU A 378 -45.84 19.60 -0.60
C GLU A 378 -45.71 20.09 -2.06
N GLU A 379 -45.95 21.36 -2.30
CA GLU A 379 -45.77 22.01 -3.60
C GLU A 379 -44.30 22.02 -4.01
N ASP A 380 -43.37 22.19 -3.06
CA ASP A 380 -41.94 22.14 -3.31
C ASP A 380 -41.52 20.74 -3.80
N GLU A 381 -42.07 19.69 -3.20
CA GLU A 381 -41.82 18.33 -3.62
C GLU A 381 -42.27 18.11 -5.09
N LYS A 382 -43.52 18.49 -5.40
CA LYS A 382 -44.07 18.34 -6.77
C LYS A 382 -43.25 19.12 -7.81
N ARG A 383 -42.75 20.28 -7.43
CA ARG A 383 -41.97 21.20 -8.27
C ARG A 383 -40.56 20.69 -8.51
N PHE A 384 -39.88 20.33 -7.42
CA PHE A 384 -38.45 20.04 -7.46
C PHE A 384 -38.11 18.60 -7.76
N LEU A 385 -39.01 17.65 -7.55
CA LEU A 385 -38.74 16.25 -7.81
C LEU A 385 -38.37 15.98 -9.30
N PRO A 386 -39.08 16.51 -10.30
CA PRO A 386 -38.65 16.36 -11.70
C PRO A 386 -37.28 16.99 -11.95
N MET A 387 -37.04 18.21 -11.50
CA MET A 387 -35.76 18.92 -11.69
C MET A 387 -34.59 18.20 -11.04
N LEU A 388 -34.82 17.57 -9.89
CA LEU A 388 -33.84 16.75 -9.22
C LEU A 388 -33.33 15.60 -10.11
N PHE A 389 -34.27 14.92 -10.79
CA PHE A 389 -33.92 13.83 -11.70
C PHE A 389 -33.23 14.35 -12.96
N ASP A 390 -33.70 15.47 -13.50
CA ASP A 390 -33.04 16.12 -14.65
C ASP A 390 -31.56 16.46 -14.35
N LEU A 391 -31.28 16.99 -13.14
CA LEU A 391 -29.89 17.25 -12.73
C LEU A 391 -29.08 15.95 -12.63
N ARG A 392 -29.67 14.91 -12.04
CA ARG A 392 -29.00 13.61 -11.90
C ARG A 392 -28.71 12.95 -13.25
N ASP A 393 -29.61 13.08 -14.20
CA ASP A 393 -29.43 12.59 -15.58
C ASP A 393 -28.28 13.31 -16.31
N GLN A 394 -27.98 14.55 -15.89
CA GLN A 394 -26.81 15.32 -16.36
C GLN A 394 -25.54 15.07 -15.52
N GLY A 395 -25.57 14.09 -14.60
CA GLY A 395 -24.41 13.73 -13.78
C GLY A 395 -24.12 14.70 -12.62
N ILE A 396 -25.07 15.56 -12.28
CA ILE A 396 -24.94 16.49 -11.13
C ILE A 396 -25.45 15.82 -9.87
N ASN A 397 -24.61 15.77 -8.82
CA ASN A 397 -24.98 15.18 -7.54
C ASN A 397 -25.99 16.10 -6.80
N ALA A 398 -27.27 15.71 -6.79
CA ALA A 398 -28.32 16.48 -6.20
C ALA A 398 -29.20 15.64 -5.25
N GLU A 399 -29.73 16.27 -4.22
CA GLU A 399 -30.70 15.68 -3.29
C GLU A 399 -31.85 16.64 -2.98
N LEU A 400 -33.02 16.07 -2.73
CA LEU A 400 -34.15 16.81 -2.16
C LEU A 400 -34.17 16.56 -0.65
N TYR A 401 -34.34 17.61 0.16
CA TYR A 401 -34.52 17.43 1.59
C TYR A 401 -35.81 16.61 1.84
N THR A 402 -35.66 15.45 2.45
CA THR A 402 -36.73 14.42 2.46
C THR A 402 -37.91 14.76 3.36
N GLU A 403 -37.68 15.54 4.41
CA GLU A 403 -38.72 15.94 5.35
C GLU A 403 -39.20 17.38 5.08
N GLN A 404 -40.46 17.65 5.29
CA GLN A 404 -40.95 19.04 5.31
C GLN A 404 -40.36 19.77 6.53
N ALA A 405 -39.60 20.83 6.29
CA ALA A 405 -38.89 21.54 7.34
C ALA A 405 -38.74 23.05 7.02
N LYS A 406 -38.57 23.86 8.07
CA LYS A 406 -38.24 25.27 7.92
C LYS A 406 -36.92 25.49 7.23
N TRP A 407 -36.80 26.56 6.46
CA TRP A 407 -35.60 26.98 5.74
C TRP A 407 -34.29 26.86 6.56
N GLN A 408 -34.30 27.41 7.79
CA GLN A 408 -33.11 27.39 8.65
C GLN A 408 -32.58 25.99 8.96
N LYS A 409 -33.46 24.99 9.17
CA LYS A 409 -33.05 23.61 9.46
C LYS A 409 -32.31 23.01 8.22
N GLN A 410 -32.84 23.34 7.06
CA GLN A 410 -32.25 22.83 5.77
C GLN A 410 -30.96 23.54 5.42
N MET A 411 -30.81 24.82 5.75
CA MET A 411 -29.55 25.55 5.63
C MET A 411 -28.45 24.97 6.51
N ILE A 412 -28.74 24.70 7.78
CA ILE A 412 -27.80 24.06 8.71
C ILE A 412 -27.39 22.66 8.21
N PHE A 413 -28.33 21.94 7.61
CA PHE A 413 -28.04 20.64 7.02
C PHE A 413 -27.09 20.78 5.81
N ALA A 414 -27.36 21.71 4.92
CA ALA A 414 -26.51 21.98 3.76
C ALA A 414 -25.09 22.38 4.16
N GLU A 415 -24.97 23.30 5.12
CA GLU A 415 -23.68 23.75 5.67
C GLU A 415 -22.89 22.59 6.28
N LYS A 416 -23.53 21.77 7.15
CA LYS A 416 -22.88 20.61 7.77
C LYS A 416 -22.43 19.55 6.75
N LYS A 417 -23.11 19.43 5.62
CA LYS A 417 -22.76 18.52 4.52
C LYS A 417 -21.78 19.15 3.51
N GLY A 418 -21.48 20.43 3.61
CA GLY A 418 -20.67 21.16 2.65
C GLY A 418 -21.33 21.29 1.25
N ILE A 419 -22.67 21.36 1.21
CA ILE A 419 -23.43 21.50 -0.04
C ILE A 419 -23.29 22.94 -0.53
N LYS A 420 -22.81 23.11 -1.77
CA LYS A 420 -22.50 24.41 -2.33
C LYS A 420 -23.72 25.19 -2.81
N PHE A 421 -24.70 24.51 -3.41
CA PHE A 421 -25.86 25.14 -4.03
C PHE A 421 -27.15 24.69 -3.37
N ILE A 422 -28.02 25.66 -3.10
CA ILE A 422 -29.35 25.42 -2.55
C ILE A 422 -30.39 25.96 -3.50
N VAL A 423 -31.33 25.11 -3.88
CA VAL A 423 -32.49 25.46 -4.73
C VAL A 423 -33.73 25.52 -3.86
N SER A 424 -34.49 26.59 -3.99
CA SER A 424 -35.69 26.81 -3.21
C SER A 424 -36.71 27.66 -4.00
N ALA A 425 -37.92 27.79 -3.47
CA ALA A 425 -38.91 28.74 -3.94
C ALA A 425 -39.31 29.71 -2.81
N ASN A 426 -39.71 30.93 -3.20
CA ASN A 426 -40.31 31.89 -2.25
C ASN A 426 -41.83 31.61 -2.08
N GLU A 427 -42.50 32.38 -1.23
CA GLU A 427 -43.93 32.25 -0.96
C GLU A 427 -44.81 32.43 -2.20
N ASN A 428 -44.34 33.16 -3.20
CA ASN A 428 -45.02 33.35 -4.48
C ASN A 428 -44.74 32.20 -5.50
N GLY A 429 -43.92 31.23 -5.12
CA GLY A 429 -43.52 30.12 -5.99
C GLY A 429 -42.42 30.41 -6.97
N GLU A 430 -41.77 31.58 -6.90
CA GLU A 430 -40.61 31.91 -7.75
C GLU A 430 -39.39 31.15 -7.25
N MET A 431 -38.73 30.42 -8.18
CA MET A 431 -37.58 29.60 -7.88
C MET A 431 -36.29 30.41 -7.88
N PHE A 432 -35.42 30.09 -6.97
CA PHE A 432 -34.09 30.66 -6.91
C PHE A 432 -33.05 29.64 -6.49
N MET A 433 -31.84 29.83 -6.94
CA MET A 433 -30.66 29.14 -6.45
C MET A 433 -29.84 30.09 -5.59
N LYS A 434 -29.24 29.56 -4.54
CA LYS A 434 -28.29 30.26 -3.69
C LYS A 434 -27.00 29.47 -3.60
N ASN A 435 -25.87 30.10 -3.90
CA ASN A 435 -24.57 29.60 -3.47
C ASN A 435 -24.41 29.88 -1.97
N VAL A 436 -24.03 28.87 -1.18
CA VAL A 436 -23.87 29.03 0.28
C VAL A 436 -22.82 30.07 0.63
N ASP A 437 -21.76 30.16 -0.18
CA ASP A 437 -20.64 31.09 0.01
C ASP A 437 -20.93 32.53 -0.49
N ALA A 438 -22.08 32.76 -1.14
CA ALA A 438 -22.47 34.07 -1.68
C ALA A 438 -23.81 34.55 -1.12
N PRO A 439 -23.98 35.86 -0.86
CA PRO A 439 -25.24 36.39 -0.32
C PRO A 439 -26.38 36.40 -1.36
N GLU A 440 -26.07 36.34 -2.64
CA GLU A 440 -27.04 36.57 -3.71
C GLU A 440 -27.90 35.33 -3.99
N LYS A 441 -29.20 35.60 -4.28
CA LYS A 441 -30.15 34.61 -4.79
C LYS A 441 -30.28 34.82 -6.29
N ILE A 442 -30.06 33.80 -7.06
CA ILE A 442 -30.14 33.83 -8.52
C ILE A 442 -31.49 33.24 -8.91
N PRO A 443 -32.43 34.04 -9.45
CA PRO A 443 -33.70 33.50 -9.92
C PRO A 443 -33.50 32.68 -11.18
N PHE A 444 -34.31 31.63 -11.34
CA PHE A 444 -34.35 30.80 -12.55
C PHE A 444 -35.77 30.31 -12.79
N THR A 445 -36.06 29.93 -14.02
CA THR A 445 -37.38 29.43 -14.43
C THR A 445 -37.35 28.04 -15.01
N LYS A 446 -36.22 27.64 -15.59
CA LYS A 446 -36.00 26.34 -16.22
C LYS A 446 -34.81 25.61 -15.63
N VAL A 447 -34.86 24.30 -15.64
CA VAL A 447 -33.79 23.43 -15.14
C VAL A 447 -32.47 23.62 -15.90
N ASP A 448 -32.53 23.92 -17.19
CA ASP A 448 -31.35 24.15 -18.04
C ASP A 448 -30.52 25.37 -17.57
N GLU A 449 -31.18 26.41 -17.06
CA GLU A 449 -30.52 27.60 -16.48
C GLU A 449 -29.75 27.20 -15.22
N LEU A 450 -30.35 26.35 -14.38
CA LEU A 450 -29.72 25.82 -13.17
C LEU A 450 -28.51 24.92 -13.51
N ILE A 451 -28.65 24.02 -14.49
CA ILE A 451 -27.58 23.14 -14.97
C ILE A 451 -26.40 23.96 -15.49
N SER A 452 -26.70 24.92 -16.39
CA SER A 452 -25.66 25.79 -16.97
C SER A 452 -24.89 26.55 -15.88
N PHE A 453 -25.58 27.06 -14.88
CA PHE A 453 -24.96 27.79 -13.78
C PHE A 453 -24.03 26.91 -12.97
N ILE A 454 -24.48 25.69 -12.59
CA ILE A 454 -23.68 24.75 -11.78
C ILE A 454 -22.43 24.29 -12.51
N GLN A 455 -22.51 24.05 -13.81
CA GLN A 455 -21.38 23.58 -14.62
C GLN A 455 -20.30 24.65 -14.84
N HIS A 456 -20.66 25.95 -14.76
CA HIS A 456 -19.74 27.06 -14.95
C HIS A 456 -19.27 27.74 -13.64
N SER A 457 -19.68 27.22 -12.46
CA SER A 457 -19.34 27.69 -11.12
C SER A 457 -18.41 26.73 -10.38
#